data_4b4aa934470582249aa9ebdfdd753268
#
_entry.id   4b4aa934470582249aa9ebdfdd753268
#
_cell.length_a   1.000
_cell.length_b   1.000
_cell.length_c   1.000
_cell.angle_alpha   90.00
_cell.angle_beta   90.00
_cell.angle_gamma   90.00
#
_symmetry.space_group_name_H-M   'P 1'
#
loop_
_entity.id
_entity.type
_entity.pdbx_description
1 polymer ?
#
loop_
_entity_poly.entity_id
_entity_poly.type
_entity_poly.pdbx_seq_one_letter_code
_entity_poly.pdbx_strand_id
1 'polypeptide(L)'
;MDTTLPPIVAEMQAMKEQMEVMMNALKGQVSNNLDDLVNKTDSPFTTSVNSFPLPQKFHMPQIKSYDGVKDPFDHLETFKTLMHLQGVPDEIICRAFPTTLKGHAKTWFSRLTPNSINTFKELSAQFTSHFIGGT
;
A
#
# COMPACT_ATOMS: atom_id res chain seq x y z
N MET A 1 -38.04 -22.58 -14.64
CA MET A 1 -37.91 -22.14 -14.72
C MET A 1 -37.77 -21.55 -14.65
N ASP A 2 -37.72 -21.72 -14.54
CA ASP A 2 -37.62 -21.14 -14.52
C ASP A 2 -37.49 -20.79 -14.41
N THR A 3 -37.58 -20.89 -14.11
CA THR A 3 -37.69 -20.35 -14.24
C THR A 3 -37.49 -19.89 -14.17
N THR A 4 -37.74 -20.04 -13.80
CA THR A 4 -37.49 -19.68 -14.16
C THR A 4 -36.88 -19.23 -14.59
N LEU A 5 -37.47 -18.96 -13.76
CA LEU A 5 -36.48 -18.86 -14.59
C LEU A 5 -36.18 -20.07 -15.20
N PRO A 6 -36.14 -20.04 -16.39
CA PRO A 6 -35.62 -21.17 -16.99
C PRO A 6 -34.35 -21.39 -16.32
N PRO A 7 -33.96 -22.52 -16.36
CA PRO A 7 -32.77 -22.87 -15.71
C PRO A 7 -31.71 -21.99 -16.19
N ILE A 8 -31.78 -21.62 -17.40
CA ILE A 8 -30.77 -20.83 -17.92
C ILE A 8 -30.82 -19.46 -17.35
N VAL A 9 -31.97 -19.01 -17.12
CA VAL A 9 -32.09 -17.73 -16.53
C VAL A 9 -31.71 -17.90 -15.09
N ALA A 10 -32.10 -18.97 -14.54
CA ALA A 10 -31.76 -19.23 -13.16
C ALA A 10 -30.28 -19.33 -13.06
N GLU A 11 -29.73 -19.88 -14.01
CA GLU A 11 -28.33 -20.04 -14.00
C GLU A 11 -27.62 -18.78 -14.27
N MET A 12 -28.09 -18.08 -15.15
CA MET A 12 -27.51 -16.84 -15.45
C MET A 12 -27.70 -15.97 -14.27
N GLN A 13 -28.78 -16.19 -13.64
CA GLN A 13 -29.10 -15.45 -12.50
C GLN A 13 -28.11 -15.81 -11.43
N ALA A 14 -27.89 -17.01 -11.23
CA ALA A 14 -26.98 -17.49 -10.24
C ALA A 14 -25.60 -16.99 -10.57
N MET A 15 -25.24 -17.07 -11.75
CA MET A 15 -23.96 -16.63 -12.15
C MET A 15 -23.86 -15.16 -11.99
N LYS A 16 -24.84 -14.52 -12.39
CA LYS A 16 -24.88 -13.17 -12.29
C LYS A 16 -24.83 -12.76 -10.88
N GLU A 17 -25.49 -13.43 -10.07
CA GLU A 17 -25.49 -13.14 -8.71
C GLU A 17 -24.22 -13.45 -8.12
N GLN A 18 -23.68 -14.44 -8.53
CA GLN A 18 -22.44 -14.83 -8.07
C GLN A 18 -21.47 -13.79 -8.44
N MET A 19 -21.61 -13.32 -9.58
CA MET A 19 -20.73 -12.32 -10.02
C MET A 19 -21.02 -11.10 -9.27
N GLU A 20 -22.24 -10.90 -9.01
CA GLU A 20 -22.54 -9.76 -8.31
C GLU A 20 -22.23 -9.88 -6.91
N VAL A 21 -22.39 -10.96 -6.37
CA VAL A 21 -22.03 -11.19 -5.06
C VAL A 21 -20.56 -11.02 -5.00
N MET A 22 -19.95 -11.56 -5.89
CA MET A 22 -18.56 -11.43 -5.96
C MET A 22 -18.25 -10.03 -6.17
N MET A 23 -19.00 -9.46 -7.00
CA MET A 23 -18.74 -8.14 -7.27
C MET A 23 -19.19 -7.29 -6.18
N ASN A 24 -20.20 -7.68 -5.52
CA ASN A 24 -20.58 -6.88 -4.45
C ASN A 24 -19.78 -7.17 -3.31
N ALA A 25 -19.46 -8.31 -3.13
CA ALA A 25 -18.65 -8.71 -2.10
C ALA A 25 -17.38 -8.09 -2.40
N LEU A 26 -17.04 -8.10 -3.57
CA LEU A 26 -15.87 -7.50 -3.88
C LEU A 26 -16.15 -6.12 -3.99
N LYS A 27 -17.33 -5.75 -4.06
CA LYS A 27 -17.39 -4.50 -4.43
C LYS A 27 -17.57 -3.65 -3.37
N GLY A 28 -18.29 -4.06 -2.63
CA GLY A 28 -18.23 -3.37 -1.61
C GLY A 28 -16.92 -3.26 -1.39
N GLN A 29 -16.39 -4.08 -1.79
CA GLN A 29 -15.16 -3.91 -1.69
C GLN A 29 -14.57 -4.05 -2.89
N VAL A 30 -15.24 -4.03 -3.82
CA VAL A 30 -14.46 -4.25 -4.86
C VAL A 30 -14.01 -3.07 -5.39
N SER A 31 -14.78 -2.14 -5.40
CA SER A 31 -14.26 -1.06 -6.03
C SER A 31 -13.16 -0.73 -5.25
N ASN A 32 -13.37 -0.90 -4.17
CA ASN A 32 -12.31 -0.76 -3.36
C ASN A 32 -11.51 -1.89 -3.59
N ASN A 33 -12.15 -2.94 -3.87
CA ASN A 33 -11.39 -4.06 -3.92
C ASN A 33 -10.58 -4.19 -5.07
N LEU A 34 -10.92 -3.60 -6.04
CA LEU A 34 -10.13 -3.75 -7.17
C LEU A 34 -8.93 -2.91 -6.89
N ASP A 35 -9.16 -1.80 -6.29
CA ASP A 35 -8.06 -0.99 -5.87
C ASP A 35 -7.37 -1.76 -4.80
N ASP A 36 -8.12 -2.33 -3.94
CA ASP A 36 -7.55 -3.08 -2.88
C ASP A 36 -6.77 -4.24 -3.38
N LEU A 37 -7.30 -4.89 -4.31
CA LEU A 37 -6.64 -6.04 -4.84
C LEU A 37 -5.37 -5.61 -5.50
N VAL A 38 -5.44 -4.60 -6.27
CA VAL A 38 -4.28 -4.10 -6.92
C VAL A 38 -3.32 -3.56 -5.89
N ASN A 39 -3.79 -2.76 -5.01
CA ASN A 39 -2.95 -2.20 -4.00
C ASN A 39 -2.36 -3.24 -3.07
N LYS A 40 -3.14 -4.17 -2.66
CA LYS A 40 -2.64 -5.17 -1.78
C LYS A 40 -1.68 -6.10 -2.46
N THR A 41 -1.97 -6.40 -3.68
CA THR A 41 -1.13 -7.31 -4.41
C THR A 41 0.19 -6.65 -4.72
N ASP A 42 0.16 -5.35 -4.99
CA ASP A 42 1.38 -4.67 -5.36
C ASP A 42 2.09 -4.00 -4.20
N SER A 43 1.45 -3.88 -3.08
CA SER A 43 2.05 -3.20 -1.95
C SER A 43 3.17 -4.04 -1.36
N PRO A 44 4.32 -3.46 -1.10
CA PRO A 44 5.40 -4.19 -0.45
C PRO A 44 5.12 -4.43 1.03
N PHE A 45 4.12 -3.75 1.58
CA PHE A 45 3.83 -3.89 3.00
C PHE A 45 2.95 -5.09 3.29
N THR A 46 3.15 -5.68 4.45
CA THR A 46 2.33 -6.81 4.88
C THR A 46 0.95 -6.28 5.26
N THR A 47 0.02 -7.19 5.43
CA THR A 47 -1.33 -6.82 5.83
C THR A 47 -1.33 -6.09 7.15
N SER A 48 -0.47 -6.50 8.05
CA SER A 48 -0.37 -5.86 9.37
C SER A 48 -0.08 -4.39 9.22
N VAL A 49 0.80 -4.04 8.31
CA VAL A 49 1.16 -2.66 8.08
C VAL A 49 0.03 -1.93 7.35
N ASN A 50 -0.47 -2.52 6.29
CA ASN A 50 -1.49 -1.87 5.48
C ASN A 50 -2.81 -1.65 6.18
N SER A 51 -3.17 -2.53 7.07
CA SER A 51 -4.45 -2.45 7.74
C SER A 51 -4.41 -1.71 9.06
N PHE A 52 -3.25 -1.26 9.47
CA PHE A 52 -3.14 -0.58 10.75
C PHE A 52 -3.92 0.74 10.71
N PRO A 53 -4.74 1.00 11.71
CA PRO A 53 -5.57 2.21 11.68
C PRO A 53 -4.75 3.49 11.73
N LEU A 54 -5.12 4.45 10.93
CA LEU A 54 -4.41 5.72 10.90
C LEU A 54 -4.80 6.53 12.12
N PRO A 55 -3.84 7.01 12.91
CA PRO A 55 -4.17 7.81 14.08
C PRO A 55 -4.84 9.11 13.67
N GLN A 56 -5.81 9.53 14.45
CA GLN A 56 -6.56 10.72 14.14
C GLN A 56 -5.72 11.98 14.08
N LYS A 57 -4.72 12.05 14.90
CA LYS A 57 -3.89 13.25 14.95
C LYS A 57 -2.64 13.16 14.10
N PHE A 58 -2.59 12.20 13.24
CA PHE A 58 -1.42 12.05 12.39
C PHE A 58 -1.36 13.14 11.34
N HIS A 59 -0.20 13.72 11.14
CA HIS A 59 0.01 14.70 10.10
C HIS A 59 1.21 14.29 9.26
N MET A 60 1.07 14.32 7.96
CA MET A 60 2.20 14.02 7.10
C MET A 60 3.26 15.08 7.31
N PRO A 61 4.48 14.69 7.51
CA PRO A 61 5.55 15.66 7.71
C PRO A 61 5.81 16.44 6.44
N GLN A 62 6.15 17.71 6.61
CA GLN A 62 6.50 18.54 5.48
C GLN A 62 7.98 18.36 5.23
N ILE A 63 8.31 17.64 4.21
CA ILE A 63 9.68 17.29 3.93
C ILE A 63 9.84 17.30 2.42
N LYS A 64 10.99 17.68 1.94
CA LYS A 64 11.23 17.67 0.52
C LYS A 64 11.20 16.25 0.00
N SER A 65 10.56 16.07 -1.13
CA SER A 65 10.51 14.74 -1.72
C SER A 65 11.90 14.30 -2.15
N TYR A 66 12.14 13.02 -2.02
CA TYR A 66 13.42 12.43 -2.38
C TYR A 66 13.28 11.76 -3.75
N ASP A 67 14.18 12.08 -4.68
CA ASP A 67 14.10 11.54 -6.03
C ASP A 67 15.12 10.46 -6.33
N GLY A 68 15.97 10.14 -5.40
CA GLY A 68 16.97 9.08 -5.60
C GLY A 68 18.34 9.60 -5.92
N VAL A 69 18.51 10.92 -6.05
CA VAL A 69 19.80 11.48 -6.41
C VAL A 69 20.59 11.99 -5.23
N LYS A 70 19.88 12.52 -4.24
CA LYS A 70 20.57 13.08 -3.11
C LYS A 70 20.91 12.02 -2.09
N ASP A 71 21.41 12.46 -0.94
CA ASP A 71 21.83 11.55 0.11
C ASP A 71 20.61 10.84 0.72
N PRO A 72 20.50 9.54 0.56
CA PRO A 72 19.36 8.83 1.12
C PRO A 72 19.35 8.81 2.63
N PHE A 73 20.52 8.87 3.25
CA PHE A 73 20.57 8.85 4.71
C PHE A 73 20.02 10.15 5.28
N ASP A 74 20.28 11.25 4.61
CA ASP A 74 19.79 12.53 5.08
C ASP A 74 18.26 12.55 5.01
N HIS A 75 17.71 12.07 3.93
CA HIS A 75 16.26 12.02 3.77
C HIS A 75 15.65 11.11 4.82
N LEU A 76 16.24 9.96 5.02
CA LEU A 76 15.72 8.99 5.94
C LEU A 76 15.78 9.53 7.37
N GLU A 77 16.87 10.15 7.74
CA GLU A 77 17.00 10.69 9.09
C GLU A 77 16.01 11.80 9.36
N THR A 78 15.84 12.68 8.40
CA THR A 78 14.89 13.77 8.56
C THR A 78 13.50 13.20 8.73
N PHE A 79 13.14 12.24 7.90
CA PHE A 79 11.83 11.63 7.96
C PHE A 79 11.61 10.94 9.30
N LYS A 80 12.58 10.15 9.72
CA LYS A 80 12.47 9.43 10.99
C LYS A 80 12.29 10.40 12.16
N THR A 81 13.07 11.45 12.16
CA THR A 81 13.00 12.42 13.23
C THR A 81 11.60 13.04 13.30
N LEU A 82 11.08 13.45 12.16
CA LEU A 82 9.78 14.06 12.14
C LEU A 82 8.67 13.10 12.58
N MET A 83 8.79 11.86 12.18
CA MET A 83 7.79 10.88 12.55
C MET A 83 7.88 10.51 14.02
N HIS A 84 9.10 10.42 14.55
CA HIS A 84 9.27 10.10 15.95
C HIS A 84 8.74 11.23 16.83
N LEU A 85 8.83 12.45 16.36
CA LEU A 85 8.30 13.56 17.12
C LEU A 85 6.79 13.45 17.29
N GLN A 86 6.14 12.81 16.38
CA GLN A 86 4.70 12.62 16.47
C GLN A 86 4.34 11.40 17.31
N GLY A 87 5.31 10.56 17.59
CA GLY A 87 5.05 9.36 18.39
C GLY A 87 4.14 8.36 17.72
N VAL A 88 4.17 8.28 16.41
CA VAL A 88 3.29 7.35 15.71
C VAL A 88 3.89 5.96 15.63
N PRO A 89 3.06 4.94 15.50
CA PRO A 89 3.54 3.56 15.41
C PRO A 89 4.34 3.30 14.15
N ASP A 90 5.14 2.28 14.21
CA ASP A 90 6.00 1.87 13.11
C ASP A 90 5.23 1.64 11.83
N GLU A 91 4.06 1.06 11.93
CA GLU A 91 3.23 0.79 10.76
C GLU A 91 2.87 2.07 10.02
N ILE A 92 2.65 3.13 10.76
CA ILE A 92 2.29 4.40 10.15
C ILE A 92 3.54 5.05 9.55
N ILE A 93 4.68 4.89 10.20
CA ILE A 93 5.93 5.40 9.66
C ILE A 93 6.20 4.73 8.33
N CYS A 94 5.99 3.42 8.24
CA CYS A 94 6.15 2.69 7.00
C CYS A 94 5.25 3.24 5.91
N ARG A 95 4.00 3.42 6.22
CA ARG A 95 3.04 3.83 5.20
C ARG A 95 3.23 5.27 4.75
N ALA A 96 3.76 6.11 5.62
CA ALA A 96 3.98 7.50 5.27
C ALA A 96 5.21 7.69 4.40
N PHE A 97 6.18 6.84 4.52
CA PHE A 97 7.45 7.01 3.83
C PHE A 97 7.34 7.14 2.30
N PRO A 98 6.61 6.27 1.62
CA PRO A 98 6.55 6.36 0.17
C PRO A 98 5.95 7.66 -0.35
N THR A 99 5.17 8.35 0.47
CA THR A 99 4.58 9.60 0.04
C THR A 99 5.65 10.70 -0.05
N THR A 100 6.83 10.45 0.49
CA THR A 100 7.91 11.42 0.44
C THR A 100 8.84 11.14 -0.73
N LEU A 101 8.50 10.17 -1.57
CA LEU A 101 9.35 9.78 -2.68
C LEU A 101 8.78 10.26 -4.01
N LYS A 102 9.66 10.55 -4.94
CA LYS A 102 9.25 10.92 -6.29
C LYS A 102 10.30 10.39 -7.28
N GLY A 103 10.00 10.45 -8.54
CA GLY A 103 10.94 10.07 -9.57
C GLY A 103 11.46 8.65 -9.40
N HIS A 104 12.75 8.49 -9.51
CA HIS A 104 13.38 7.19 -9.42
C HIS A 104 13.12 6.52 -8.08
N ALA A 105 13.06 7.29 -7.03
CA ALA A 105 12.83 6.71 -5.71
C ALA A 105 11.42 6.12 -5.63
N LYS A 106 10.46 6.79 -6.22
CA LYS A 106 9.10 6.28 -6.22
C LYS A 106 9.01 5.03 -7.09
N THR A 107 9.70 5.02 -8.20
CA THR A 107 9.72 3.86 -9.08
C THR A 107 10.34 2.67 -8.34
N TRP A 108 11.42 2.93 -7.62
CA TRP A 108 12.06 1.87 -6.82
C TRP A 108 11.05 1.27 -5.86
N PHE A 109 10.33 2.11 -5.14
CA PHE A 109 9.37 1.63 -4.15
C PHE A 109 8.30 0.76 -4.80
N SER A 110 7.84 1.16 -5.95
CA SER A 110 6.78 0.45 -6.64
C SER A 110 7.21 -0.93 -7.14
N ARG A 111 8.50 -1.18 -7.16
CA ARG A 111 9.03 -2.46 -7.63
C ARG A 111 9.44 -3.39 -6.50
N LEU A 112 9.20 -3.00 -5.27
CA LEU A 112 9.56 -3.88 -4.16
C LEU A 112 8.64 -5.09 -4.14
N THR A 113 9.17 -6.17 -3.62
CA THR A 113 8.41 -7.41 -3.56
C THR A 113 7.15 -7.21 -2.73
N PRO A 114 6.01 -7.61 -3.24
CA PRO A 114 4.79 -7.44 -2.48
C PRO A 114 4.82 -8.21 -1.17
N ASN A 115 4.21 -7.65 -0.17
CA ASN A 115 4.06 -8.30 1.12
C ASN A 115 5.37 -8.68 1.79
N SER A 116 6.43 -7.94 1.51
CA SER A 116 7.74 -8.28 2.05
C SER A 116 8.21 -7.39 3.18
N ILE A 117 7.57 -6.27 3.42
CA ILE A 117 8.02 -5.35 4.42
C ILE A 117 7.04 -5.25 5.57
N ASN A 118 7.51 -5.59 6.75
CA ASN A 118 6.69 -5.59 7.95
C ASN A 118 7.12 -4.51 8.94
N THR A 119 8.31 -3.97 8.82
CA THR A 119 8.79 -2.96 9.75
C THR A 119 9.49 -1.85 9.01
N PHE A 120 9.59 -0.70 9.64
CA PHE A 120 10.28 0.41 9.00
C PHE A 120 11.77 0.13 8.92
N LYS A 121 12.28 -0.70 9.81
CA LYS A 121 13.68 -1.07 9.77
C LYS A 121 13.97 -1.80 8.45
N GLU A 122 13.08 -2.70 8.06
CA GLU A 122 13.25 -3.43 6.83
C GLU A 122 13.15 -2.50 5.63
N LEU A 123 12.23 -1.57 5.67
CA LEU A 123 12.06 -0.63 4.58
C LEU A 123 13.28 0.26 4.45
N SER A 124 13.77 0.78 5.56
CA SER A 124 14.92 1.68 5.53
C SER A 124 16.17 0.94 5.10
N ALA A 125 16.31 -0.32 5.46
CA ALA A 125 17.47 -1.11 5.06
C ALA A 125 17.47 -1.29 3.53
N GLN A 126 16.32 -1.58 2.96
CA GLN A 126 16.23 -1.74 1.53
C GLN A 126 16.43 -0.41 0.81
N PHE A 127 15.92 0.64 1.39
CA PHE A 127 16.04 1.98 0.81
C PHE A 127 17.51 2.40 0.75
N THR A 128 18.20 2.33 1.87
CA THR A 128 19.59 2.76 1.93
C THR A 128 20.46 1.83 1.09
N SER A 129 20.17 0.56 1.10
CA SER A 129 20.95 -0.40 0.33
C SER A 129 20.86 -0.09 -1.16
N HIS A 130 19.66 0.24 -1.61
CA HIS A 130 19.46 0.51 -3.03
C HIS A 130 20.13 1.81 -3.46
N PHE A 131 19.91 2.86 -2.71
CA PHE A 131 20.38 4.17 -3.14
C PHE A 131 21.85 4.44 -2.82
N ILE A 132 22.42 3.69 -1.90
CA ILE A 132 23.83 3.80 -1.62
C ILE A 132 24.57 2.78 -2.46
N GLY A 133 24.10 1.56 -2.42
CA GLY A 133 24.78 0.50 -3.13
C GLY A 133 24.64 0.57 -4.63
N GLY A 134 23.60 1.21 -5.09
CA GLY A 134 23.36 1.28 -6.51
C GLY A 134 24.13 2.35 -7.20
N THR A 135 24.85 3.16 -6.47
CA THR A 135 25.60 4.24 -7.12
C THR A 135 27.01 3.81 -7.50
#